data_185de259d645ecdec94ce3fe4be774fd
#
_entry.id   185de259d645ecdec94ce3fe4be774fd
#
_cell.length_a   1.000
_cell.length_b   1.000
_cell.length_c   1.000
_cell.angle_alpha   90.00
_cell.angle_beta   90.00
_cell.angle_gamma   90.00
#
_symmetry.space_group_name_H-M   'P 1'
#
loop_
_entity.id
_entity.type
_entity.pdbx_description
1 polymer ?
#
loop_
_entity_poly.entity_id
_entity_poly.type
_entity_poly.pdbx_seq_one_letter_code
_entity_poly.pdbx_strand_id
1 'polypeptide(L)'
;MVTSAAPLELLLDDSPVIAPLALALELGWATLPVPVRTIAGLTASTMRAHPGAVGFTPLAEYADLQRDYTILPDLAAGGHHDAATILIADRRLDEVDDPIVDLGASSRTTELLVRATLLKFYGIAAAAWLRDGEEPQASDEAQQSIEIRDGGEALHLLDAPGDRVISDLGRAWFILTGFPPVSHLLLTPTSRLEDSALEALLAALPVALDVVNERRRELRRTLAERYGVSRELLNSFNADQFLNLTGDAQKRILAIFPAGAWGMDLPTVSQLNLAPWAQRV
;
A
#
# COMPACT_ATOMS: atom_id res chain seq x y z
N MET A 1 18.27 -31.79 -16.72
CA MET A 1 18.09 -30.50 -17.41
C MET A 1 17.86 -29.46 -16.31
N VAL A 2 18.85 -28.61 -16.08
CA VAL A 2 18.64 -27.46 -15.16
C VAL A 2 17.82 -26.46 -15.96
N THR A 3 16.52 -26.37 -15.65
CA THR A 3 15.69 -25.28 -16.16
C THR A 3 16.34 -23.99 -15.67
N SER A 4 16.89 -23.20 -16.57
CA SER A 4 17.40 -21.86 -16.25
C SER A 4 16.26 -21.11 -15.58
N ALA A 5 16.44 -20.74 -14.32
CA ALA A 5 15.45 -19.91 -13.62
C ALA A 5 15.24 -18.63 -14.44
N ALA A 6 14.00 -18.16 -14.52
CA ALA A 6 13.70 -16.89 -15.17
C ALA A 6 14.58 -15.76 -14.56
N PRO A 7 15.05 -14.79 -15.35
CA PRO A 7 15.83 -13.68 -14.81
C PRO A 7 15.06 -12.95 -13.72
N LEU A 8 15.77 -12.47 -12.70
CA LEU A 8 15.17 -11.65 -11.65
C LEU A 8 14.72 -10.31 -12.24
N GLU A 9 13.51 -9.87 -11.91
CA GLU A 9 13.01 -8.54 -12.22
C GLU A 9 12.34 -7.92 -10.98
N LEU A 10 12.29 -6.60 -10.91
CA LEU A 10 11.58 -5.87 -9.86
C LEU A 10 10.26 -5.33 -10.43
N LEU A 11 9.15 -5.69 -9.81
CA LEU A 11 7.84 -5.13 -10.09
C LEU A 11 7.49 -4.06 -9.05
N LEU A 12 7.08 -2.90 -9.53
CA LEU A 12 6.62 -1.79 -8.70
C LEU A 12 5.12 -1.58 -8.95
N ASP A 13 4.35 -1.50 -7.90
CA ASP A 13 2.95 -1.08 -8.03
C ASP A 13 2.86 0.38 -8.47
N ASP A 14 1.96 0.69 -9.42
CA ASP A 14 1.70 2.05 -9.87
C ASP A 14 0.82 2.80 -8.85
N SER A 15 1.40 3.08 -7.71
CA SER A 15 0.75 3.82 -6.64
C SER A 15 1.54 5.08 -6.26
N PRO A 16 0.88 6.14 -5.75
CA PRO A 16 1.57 7.35 -5.32
C PRO A 16 2.67 7.10 -4.28
N VAL A 17 2.53 6.04 -3.47
CA VAL A 17 3.50 5.68 -2.44
C VAL A 17 4.80 5.13 -3.05
N ILE A 18 4.70 4.36 -4.12
CA ILE A 18 5.84 3.76 -4.83
C ILE A 18 6.39 4.70 -5.92
N ALA A 19 5.57 5.63 -6.40
CA ALA A 19 5.90 6.51 -7.52
C ALA A 19 7.23 7.28 -7.39
N PRO A 20 7.69 7.75 -6.22
CA PRO A 20 9.00 8.40 -6.10
C PRO A 20 10.16 7.51 -6.53
N LEU A 21 10.15 6.23 -6.12
CA LEU A 21 11.17 5.27 -6.53
C LEU A 21 11.07 4.96 -8.03
N ALA A 22 9.86 4.69 -8.51
CA ALA A 22 9.61 4.41 -9.92
C ALA A 22 10.10 5.57 -10.81
N LEU A 23 9.78 6.81 -10.45
CA LEU A 23 10.20 8.00 -11.18
C LEU A 23 11.72 8.23 -11.14
N ALA A 24 12.38 8.01 -10.00
CA ALA A 24 13.83 8.15 -9.90
C ALA A 24 14.56 7.16 -10.82
N LEU A 25 14.05 5.94 -10.94
CA LEU A 25 14.56 4.90 -11.85
C LEU A 25 14.27 5.26 -13.32
N GLU A 26 13.05 5.71 -13.63
CA GLU A 26 12.64 6.14 -14.97
C GLU A 26 13.50 7.30 -15.50
N LEU A 27 13.82 8.26 -14.63
CA LEU A 27 14.68 9.41 -14.97
C LEU A 27 16.18 9.06 -14.99
N GLY A 28 16.56 7.83 -14.67
CA GLY A 28 17.95 7.39 -14.62
C GLY A 28 18.76 8.02 -13.48
N TRP A 29 18.09 8.57 -12.46
CA TRP A 29 18.76 9.12 -11.28
C TRP A 29 19.26 8.03 -10.33
N ALA A 30 18.54 6.93 -10.30
CA ALA A 30 18.96 5.70 -9.63
C ALA A 30 18.98 4.55 -10.64
N THR A 31 19.79 3.52 -10.36
CA THR A 31 19.85 2.31 -11.18
C THR A 31 19.84 1.09 -10.28
N LEU A 32 19.21 0.02 -10.78
CA LEU A 32 19.18 -1.27 -10.09
C LEU A 32 19.81 -2.35 -10.99
N PRO A 33 20.38 -3.41 -10.41
CA PRO A 33 21.06 -4.46 -11.18
C PRO A 33 20.11 -5.42 -11.89
N VAL A 34 18.81 -5.16 -11.86
CA VAL A 34 17.75 -5.98 -12.46
C VAL A 34 16.80 -5.09 -13.28
N PRO A 35 16.11 -5.64 -14.29
CA PRO A 35 15.03 -4.93 -14.95
C PRO A 35 13.94 -4.50 -13.97
N VAL A 36 13.36 -3.32 -14.20
CA VAL A 36 12.27 -2.76 -13.39
C VAL A 36 11.05 -2.53 -14.26
N ARG A 37 9.89 -2.90 -13.77
CA ARG A 37 8.61 -2.65 -14.43
C ARG A 37 7.59 -2.11 -13.43
N THR A 38 6.91 -1.04 -13.83
CA THR A 38 5.75 -0.51 -13.09
C THR A 38 4.49 -1.18 -13.62
N ILE A 39 3.64 -1.65 -12.74
CA ILE A 39 2.41 -2.40 -13.03
C ILE A 39 1.25 -1.69 -12.36
N ALA A 40 0.24 -1.32 -13.13
CA ALA A 40 -0.99 -0.76 -12.58
C ALA A 40 -1.77 -1.87 -11.85
N GLY A 41 -2.00 -1.67 -10.53
CA GLY A 41 -2.72 -2.62 -9.69
C GLY A 41 -1.98 -3.96 -9.60
N LEU A 42 -0.79 -3.96 -9.03
CA LEU A 42 0.02 -5.17 -8.83
C LEU A 42 -0.66 -6.13 -7.86
N THR A 43 -1.16 -7.25 -8.38
CA THR A 43 -1.91 -8.26 -7.64
C THR A 43 -1.13 -9.55 -7.41
N ALA A 44 -1.65 -10.43 -6.54
CA ALA A 44 -1.11 -11.77 -6.35
C ALA A 44 -1.10 -12.59 -7.66
N SER A 45 -2.11 -12.42 -8.53
CA SER A 45 -2.15 -13.10 -9.81
C SER A 45 -1.05 -12.60 -10.76
N THR A 46 -0.78 -11.30 -10.76
CA THR A 46 0.32 -10.71 -11.53
C THR A 46 1.66 -11.20 -11.04
N MET A 47 1.89 -11.25 -9.72
CA MET A 47 3.10 -11.80 -9.13
C MET A 47 3.34 -13.27 -9.55
N ARG A 48 2.28 -14.09 -9.53
CA ARG A 48 2.39 -15.49 -9.99
C ARG A 48 2.65 -15.64 -11.49
N ALA A 49 2.16 -14.70 -12.31
CA ALA A 49 2.44 -14.66 -13.74
C ALA A 49 3.91 -14.29 -14.04
N HIS A 50 4.61 -13.73 -13.06
CA HIS A 50 6.04 -13.36 -13.12
C HIS A 50 6.86 -14.16 -12.08
N PRO A 51 7.09 -15.47 -12.27
CA PRO A 51 7.65 -16.34 -11.24
C PRO A 51 9.11 -16.03 -10.87
N GLY A 52 9.75 -15.13 -11.61
CA GLY A 52 11.08 -14.60 -11.30
C GLY A 52 11.08 -13.27 -10.57
N ALA A 53 9.92 -12.67 -10.34
CA ALA A 53 9.84 -11.29 -9.88
C ALA A 53 9.93 -11.15 -8.36
N VAL A 54 10.63 -10.10 -7.94
CA VAL A 54 10.49 -9.45 -6.64
C VAL A 54 9.52 -8.30 -6.82
N GLY A 55 8.62 -8.04 -5.88
CA GLY A 55 7.63 -6.98 -6.06
C GLY A 55 7.37 -6.16 -4.81
N PHE A 56 7.25 -4.83 -4.98
CA PHE A 56 6.57 -3.98 -4.00
C PHE A 56 5.07 -4.14 -4.21
N THR A 57 4.50 -5.11 -3.52
CA THR A 57 3.13 -5.61 -3.69
C THR A 57 2.23 -5.03 -2.60
N PRO A 58 1.00 -4.57 -2.92
CA PRO A 58 0.05 -4.16 -1.90
C PRO A 58 -0.10 -5.20 -0.79
N LEU A 59 -0.11 -4.75 0.47
CA LEU A 59 0.01 -5.61 1.66
C LEU A 59 -1.02 -6.74 1.66
N ALA A 60 -2.28 -6.46 1.30
CA ALA A 60 -3.35 -7.46 1.36
C ALA A 60 -3.16 -8.62 0.38
N GLU A 61 -2.40 -8.41 -0.71
CA GLU A 61 -2.12 -9.45 -1.70
C GLU A 61 -1.23 -10.57 -1.13
N TYR A 62 -0.51 -10.28 -0.03
CA TYR A 62 0.29 -11.29 0.65
C TYR A 62 -0.56 -12.44 1.19
N ALA A 63 -1.81 -12.23 1.56
CA ALA A 63 -2.71 -13.30 2.00
C ALA A 63 -2.78 -14.46 0.99
N ASP A 64 -2.80 -14.12 -0.30
CA ASP A 64 -2.84 -15.11 -1.38
C ASP A 64 -1.45 -15.64 -1.76
N LEU A 65 -0.37 -14.91 -1.43
CA LEU A 65 1.01 -15.24 -1.79
C LEU A 65 1.79 -15.97 -0.68
N GLN A 66 1.29 -16.01 0.54
CA GLN A 66 2.00 -16.45 1.74
C GLN A 66 2.64 -17.85 1.67
N ARG A 67 2.11 -18.75 0.82
CA ARG A 67 2.62 -20.12 0.68
C ARG A 67 3.92 -20.19 -0.10
N ASP A 68 4.06 -19.34 -1.10
CA ASP A 68 5.13 -19.44 -2.10
C ASP A 68 6.07 -18.23 -2.08
N TYR A 69 5.70 -17.17 -1.35
CA TYR A 69 6.46 -15.94 -1.26
C TYR A 69 6.91 -15.64 0.16
N THR A 70 8.05 -14.99 0.25
CA THR A 70 8.67 -14.54 1.49
C THR A 70 8.68 -13.02 1.54
N ILE A 71 8.35 -12.44 2.70
CA ILE A 71 8.48 -11.02 2.96
C ILE A 71 9.96 -10.70 3.19
N LEU A 72 10.46 -9.70 2.46
CA LEU A 72 11.78 -9.13 2.67
C LEU A 72 11.64 -7.98 3.68
N PRO A 73 12.07 -8.15 4.93
CA PRO A 73 11.60 -7.32 6.04
C PRO A 73 12.26 -5.95 6.14
N ASP A 74 13.39 -5.74 5.45
CA ASP A 74 14.15 -4.51 5.61
C ASP A 74 13.56 -3.33 4.82
N LEU A 75 12.63 -3.60 3.91
CA LEU A 75 11.99 -2.59 3.05
C LEU A 75 10.49 -2.83 2.93
N ALA A 76 9.73 -1.80 3.23
CA ALA A 76 8.29 -1.74 2.95
C ALA A 76 7.91 -0.29 2.63
N ALA A 77 6.76 -0.09 2.01
CA ALA A 77 6.22 1.23 1.78
C ALA A 77 5.07 1.51 2.73
N GLY A 78 5.03 2.74 3.23
CA GLY A 78 4.02 3.23 4.14
C GLY A 78 4.39 4.62 4.64
N GLY A 79 3.64 5.17 5.56
CA GLY A 79 3.94 6.50 6.11
C GLY A 79 2.98 6.90 7.23
N HIS A 80 3.37 7.90 8.03
CA HIS A 80 2.53 8.42 9.12
C HIS A 80 1.30 9.17 8.62
N HIS A 81 1.35 9.67 7.40
CA HIS A 81 0.26 10.32 6.69
C HIS A 81 0.15 9.67 5.33
N ASP A 82 -0.71 8.69 5.22
CA ASP A 82 -1.00 8.04 3.94
C ASP A 82 -2.19 8.75 3.28
N ALA A 83 -1.96 9.97 2.81
CA ALA A 83 -2.97 10.75 2.12
C ALA A 83 -3.48 10.10 0.82
N ALA A 84 -2.88 8.99 0.39
CA ALA A 84 -3.37 8.20 -0.74
C ALA A 84 -4.49 7.22 -0.37
N THR A 85 -5.02 7.26 0.87
CA THR A 85 -6.13 6.41 1.32
C THR A 85 -7.06 7.23 2.19
N ILE A 86 -8.23 7.59 1.65
CA ILE A 86 -9.15 8.54 2.27
C ILE A 86 -10.57 7.99 2.42
N LEU A 87 -11.23 8.48 3.45
CA LEU A 87 -12.65 8.36 3.69
C LEU A 87 -13.32 9.71 3.40
N ILE A 88 -14.42 9.69 2.67
CA ILE A 88 -15.17 10.85 2.23
C ILE A 88 -16.61 10.73 2.67
N ALA A 89 -17.17 11.82 3.20
CA ALA A 89 -18.58 11.91 3.54
C ALA A 89 -19.11 13.31 3.20
N ASP A 90 -20.42 13.41 2.96
CA ASP A 90 -21.10 14.68 2.69
C ASP A 90 -21.41 15.48 3.97
N ARG A 91 -21.19 14.88 5.12
CA ARG A 91 -21.41 15.46 6.45
C ARG A 91 -20.35 15.02 7.44
N ARG A 92 -20.38 15.58 8.64
CA ARG A 92 -19.47 15.19 9.70
C ARG A 92 -19.61 13.71 10.04
N LEU A 93 -18.50 13.04 10.29
CA LEU A 93 -18.48 11.59 10.54
C LEU A 93 -19.21 11.19 11.83
N ASP A 94 -19.29 12.09 12.81
CA ASP A 94 -20.06 11.89 14.05
C ASP A 94 -21.60 12.04 13.87
N GLU A 95 -22.05 12.40 12.68
CA GLU A 95 -23.46 12.49 12.27
C GLU A 95 -23.87 11.38 11.30
N VAL A 96 -22.97 10.42 11.05
CA VAL A 96 -23.20 9.31 10.10
C VAL A 96 -23.55 8.06 10.88
N ASP A 97 -24.77 7.56 10.68
CA ASP A 97 -25.27 6.34 11.31
C ASP A 97 -25.48 5.25 10.24
N ASP A 98 -25.01 4.04 10.52
CA ASP A 98 -25.19 2.83 9.70
C ASP A 98 -25.03 3.07 8.17
N PRO A 99 -23.91 3.64 7.70
CA PRO A 99 -23.75 4.00 6.31
C PRO A 99 -23.53 2.78 5.41
N ILE A 100 -23.85 2.97 4.14
CA ILE A 100 -23.28 2.16 3.07
C ILE A 100 -21.86 2.67 2.81
N VAL A 101 -20.88 1.75 2.83
CA VAL A 101 -19.49 2.05 2.51
C VAL A 101 -19.19 1.65 1.08
N ASP A 102 -19.03 2.66 0.22
CA ASP A 102 -18.61 2.48 -1.17
C ASP A 102 -17.09 2.43 -1.27
N LEU A 103 -16.56 1.24 -1.53
CA LEU A 103 -15.14 0.99 -1.75
C LEU A 103 -14.69 1.37 -3.18
N GLY A 104 -15.62 1.52 -4.13
CA GLY A 104 -15.28 1.73 -5.53
C GLY A 104 -14.25 0.73 -6.04
N ALA A 105 -13.28 1.23 -6.80
CA ALA A 105 -12.14 0.47 -7.31
C ALA A 105 -10.95 0.40 -6.34
N SER A 106 -11.12 0.81 -5.07
CA SER A 106 -10.05 0.82 -4.07
C SER A 106 -9.39 -0.55 -3.87
N SER A 107 -8.10 -0.53 -3.56
CA SER A 107 -7.31 -1.74 -3.35
C SER A 107 -7.80 -2.56 -2.15
N ARG A 108 -7.49 -3.87 -2.15
CA ARG A 108 -7.75 -4.74 -0.98
C ARG A 108 -7.04 -4.26 0.29
N THR A 109 -5.88 -3.63 0.15
CA THR A 109 -5.15 -3.03 1.29
C THR A 109 -5.93 -1.87 1.89
N THR A 110 -6.52 -1.02 1.05
CA THR A 110 -7.41 0.07 1.48
C THR A 110 -8.66 -0.47 2.17
N GLU A 111 -9.29 -1.52 1.63
CA GLU A 111 -10.42 -2.18 2.29
C GLU A 111 -10.04 -2.72 3.67
N LEU A 112 -8.87 -3.36 3.83
CA LEU A 112 -8.39 -3.80 5.14
C LEU A 112 -8.25 -2.63 6.11
N LEU A 113 -7.68 -1.52 5.66
CA LEU A 113 -7.44 -0.36 6.49
C LEU A 113 -8.75 0.29 6.96
N VAL A 114 -9.72 0.47 6.05
CA VAL A 114 -11.01 1.06 6.44
C VAL A 114 -11.79 0.13 7.37
N ARG A 115 -11.81 -1.19 7.12
CA ARG A 115 -12.46 -2.15 8.03
C ARG A 115 -11.82 -2.16 9.42
N ALA A 116 -10.51 -1.98 9.49
CA ALA A 116 -9.77 -1.91 10.76
C ALA A 116 -10.03 -0.62 11.54
N THR A 117 -10.32 0.49 10.86
CA THR A 117 -10.44 1.82 11.47
C THR A 117 -11.87 2.28 11.66
N LEU A 118 -12.81 1.93 10.78
CA LEU A 118 -14.15 2.52 10.72
C LEU A 118 -14.89 2.41 12.06
N LEU A 119 -15.03 1.20 12.59
CA LEU A 119 -15.70 1.02 13.89
C LEU A 119 -14.81 1.45 15.06
N LYS A 120 -13.53 1.10 15.05
CA LYS A 120 -12.65 1.28 16.21
C LYS A 120 -12.23 2.72 16.43
N PHE A 121 -12.06 3.49 15.38
CA PHE A 121 -11.61 4.89 15.46
C PHE A 121 -12.76 5.88 15.32
N TYR A 122 -13.65 5.66 14.33
CA TYR A 122 -14.76 6.58 14.06
C TYR A 122 -16.04 6.22 14.81
N GLY A 123 -16.14 5.00 15.36
CA GLY A 123 -17.37 4.52 16.01
C GLY A 123 -18.49 4.15 15.04
N ILE A 124 -18.20 4.09 13.75
CA ILE A 124 -19.19 3.89 12.69
C ILE A 124 -19.29 2.40 12.36
N ALA A 125 -20.49 1.84 12.45
CA ALA A 125 -20.82 0.49 11.98
C ALA A 125 -21.38 0.59 10.55
N ALA A 126 -20.77 -0.10 9.57
CA ALA A 126 -21.29 -0.11 8.21
C ALA A 126 -22.51 -1.02 8.09
N ALA A 127 -23.61 -0.53 7.50
CA ALA A 127 -24.77 -1.34 7.16
C ALA A 127 -24.48 -2.27 5.97
N ALA A 128 -23.75 -1.76 4.97
CA ALA A 128 -23.35 -2.53 3.80
C ALA A 128 -22.00 -2.06 3.26
N TRP A 129 -21.36 -2.92 2.46
CA TRP A 129 -20.11 -2.65 1.76
C TRP A 129 -20.33 -2.91 0.28
N LEU A 130 -20.02 -1.93 -0.56
CA LEU A 130 -20.15 -2.03 -2.02
C LEU A 130 -18.78 -1.90 -2.68
N ARG A 131 -18.58 -2.65 -3.75
CA ARG A 131 -17.46 -2.52 -4.67
C ARG A 131 -17.92 -1.99 -6.01
N ASP A 132 -16.94 -1.55 -6.82
CA ASP A 132 -17.21 -1.06 -8.17
C ASP A 132 -18.07 -2.07 -8.98
N GLY A 133 -19.16 -1.56 -9.57
CA GLY A 133 -20.15 -2.36 -10.31
C GLY A 133 -21.21 -3.07 -9.46
N GLU A 134 -21.18 -2.94 -8.14
CA GLU A 134 -22.26 -3.40 -7.26
C GLU A 134 -23.29 -2.26 -7.07
N GLU A 135 -24.58 -2.60 -7.19
CA GLU A 135 -25.65 -1.64 -6.91
C GLU A 135 -26.22 -1.83 -5.50
N PRO A 136 -26.54 -0.73 -4.79
CA PRO A 136 -27.24 -0.84 -3.51
C PRO A 136 -28.57 -1.57 -3.69
N GLN A 137 -28.96 -2.39 -2.71
CA GLN A 137 -30.30 -2.95 -2.72
C GLN A 137 -31.35 -1.84 -2.54
N ALA A 138 -32.53 -2.01 -3.10
CA ALA A 138 -33.58 -0.98 -3.10
C ALA A 138 -33.97 -0.44 -1.69
N SER A 139 -33.64 -1.17 -0.61
CA SER A 139 -33.75 -0.74 0.78
C SER A 139 -32.65 0.26 1.21
N ASP A 140 -31.58 0.34 0.42
CA ASP A 140 -30.36 1.08 0.79
C ASP A 140 -30.34 2.50 0.21
N GLU A 141 -31.26 2.84 -0.74
CA GLU A 141 -31.31 4.15 -1.42
C GLU A 141 -31.50 5.36 -0.47
N ALA A 142 -32.03 5.12 0.72
CA ALA A 142 -32.26 6.18 1.74
C ALA A 142 -31.13 6.25 2.77
N GLN A 143 -30.13 5.37 2.71
CA GLN A 143 -29.04 5.33 3.68
C GLN A 143 -27.93 6.32 3.31
N GLN A 144 -27.27 6.80 4.37
CA GLN A 144 -26.08 7.64 4.22
C GLN A 144 -24.96 6.84 3.57
N SER A 145 -24.13 7.48 2.77
CA SER A 145 -22.98 6.85 2.13
C SER A 145 -21.66 7.44 2.63
N ILE A 146 -20.67 6.57 2.74
CA ILE A 146 -19.27 6.92 2.90
C ILE A 146 -18.54 6.36 1.69
N GLU A 147 -17.75 7.19 1.04
CA GLU A 147 -16.90 6.77 -0.06
C GLU A 147 -15.47 6.55 0.42
N ILE A 148 -14.84 5.49 -0.07
CA ILE A 148 -13.43 5.20 0.15
C ILE A 148 -12.71 5.31 -1.19
N ARG A 149 -11.64 6.08 -1.21
CA ARG A 149 -10.81 6.24 -2.40
C ARG A 149 -9.35 6.12 -2.03
N ASP A 150 -8.54 5.61 -2.98
CA ASP A 150 -7.10 5.51 -2.84
C ASP A 150 -6.35 5.96 -4.10
N GLY A 151 -5.02 5.95 -4.01
CA GLY A 151 -4.14 6.24 -5.12
C GLY A 151 -4.28 7.66 -5.69
N GLY A 152 -4.23 7.78 -7.01
CA GLY A 152 -4.31 9.07 -7.71
C GLY A 152 -5.64 9.75 -7.52
N GLU A 153 -6.75 9.01 -7.44
CA GLU A 153 -8.09 9.56 -7.20
C GLU A 153 -8.15 10.25 -5.83
N ALA A 154 -7.62 9.62 -4.78
CA ALA A 154 -7.55 10.23 -3.47
C ALA A 154 -6.74 11.54 -3.47
N LEU A 155 -5.64 11.61 -4.21
CA LEU A 155 -4.85 12.82 -4.34
C LEU A 155 -5.65 13.96 -5.00
N HIS A 156 -6.40 13.69 -6.06
CA HIS A 156 -7.25 14.69 -6.70
C HIS A 156 -8.33 15.22 -5.77
N LEU A 157 -8.97 14.34 -5.01
CA LEU A 157 -10.01 14.72 -4.06
C LEU A 157 -9.47 15.54 -2.88
N LEU A 158 -8.26 15.23 -2.43
CA LEU A 158 -7.58 16.01 -1.40
C LEU A 158 -7.16 17.40 -1.89
N ASP A 159 -6.76 17.51 -3.16
CA ASP A 159 -6.36 18.79 -3.75
C ASP A 159 -7.56 19.73 -4.00
N ALA A 160 -8.74 19.15 -4.25
CA ALA A 160 -9.99 19.88 -4.49
C ALA A 160 -11.17 19.23 -3.74
N PRO A 161 -11.22 19.34 -2.40
CA PRO A 161 -12.21 18.62 -1.56
C PRO A 161 -13.66 19.11 -1.76
N GLY A 162 -13.87 20.33 -2.23
CA GLY A 162 -15.20 20.95 -2.27
C GLY A 162 -15.77 21.10 -0.85
N ASP A 163 -17.09 20.82 -0.70
CA ASP A 163 -17.79 20.86 0.59
C ASP A 163 -17.76 19.51 1.34
N ARG A 164 -17.01 18.51 0.85
CA ARG A 164 -16.97 17.18 1.43
C ARG A 164 -16.06 17.11 2.64
N VAL A 165 -16.43 16.26 3.59
CA VAL A 165 -15.59 15.92 4.75
C VAL A 165 -14.67 14.78 4.35
N ILE A 166 -13.35 15.04 4.39
CA ILE A 166 -12.33 14.06 4.04
C ILE A 166 -11.52 13.71 5.28
N SER A 167 -11.28 12.43 5.49
CA SER A 167 -10.44 11.90 6.56
C SER A 167 -9.37 10.97 6.02
N ASP A 168 -8.13 11.16 6.47
CA ASP A 168 -6.99 10.31 6.16
C ASP A 168 -7.04 9.04 7.01
N LEU A 169 -7.21 7.88 6.37
CA LEU A 169 -7.30 6.58 7.03
C LEU A 169 -5.95 6.13 7.61
N GLY A 170 -4.84 6.51 6.99
CA GLY A 170 -3.52 6.22 7.51
C GLY A 170 -3.26 6.93 8.83
N ARG A 171 -3.67 8.20 8.93
CA ARG A 171 -3.62 8.97 10.18
C ARG A 171 -4.52 8.37 11.27
N ALA A 172 -5.74 7.96 10.90
CA ALA A 172 -6.66 7.30 11.83
C ALA A 172 -6.04 6.01 12.39
N TRP A 173 -5.44 5.21 11.52
CA TRP A 173 -4.70 4.01 11.92
C TRP A 173 -3.53 4.32 12.86
N PHE A 174 -2.71 5.33 12.54
CA PHE A 174 -1.58 5.73 13.38
C PHE A 174 -2.03 6.16 14.78
N ILE A 175 -3.10 6.96 14.87
CA ILE A 175 -3.65 7.39 16.17
C ILE A 175 -4.17 6.19 16.96
N LEU A 176 -4.84 5.23 16.28
CA LEU A 176 -5.42 4.05 16.93
C LEU A 176 -4.36 3.08 17.46
N THR A 177 -3.25 2.92 16.75
CA THR A 177 -2.28 1.82 17.00
C THR A 177 -0.91 2.29 17.47
N GLY A 178 -0.56 3.56 17.26
CA GLY A 178 0.80 4.09 17.46
C GLY A 178 1.78 3.66 16.36
N PHE A 179 1.34 2.92 15.32
CA PHE A 179 2.17 2.47 14.21
C PHE A 179 1.71 3.08 12.89
N PRO A 180 2.63 3.51 12.02
CA PRO A 180 2.26 3.93 10.67
C PRO A 180 1.71 2.74 9.88
N PRO A 181 0.71 2.96 9.02
CA PRO A 181 0.23 1.91 8.13
C PRO A 181 1.32 1.48 7.16
N VAL A 182 1.35 0.19 6.86
CA VAL A 182 2.16 -0.38 5.79
C VAL A 182 1.23 -0.66 4.61
N SER A 183 1.50 -0.02 3.48
CA SER A 183 0.70 -0.17 2.27
C SER A 183 1.23 -1.25 1.33
N HIS A 184 2.55 -1.40 1.24
CA HIS A 184 3.21 -2.37 0.36
C HIS A 184 4.31 -3.12 1.08
N LEU A 185 4.45 -4.40 0.74
CA LEU A 185 5.52 -5.28 1.18
C LEU A 185 6.46 -5.59 0.00
N LEU A 186 7.75 -5.71 0.27
CA LEU A 186 8.67 -6.26 -0.70
C LEU A 186 8.64 -7.78 -0.59
N LEU A 187 8.13 -8.45 -1.63
CA LEU A 187 7.93 -9.90 -1.69
C LEU A 187 8.85 -10.54 -2.71
N THR A 188 9.37 -11.71 -2.39
CA THR A 188 10.14 -12.55 -3.31
C THR A 188 9.62 -13.99 -3.28
N PRO A 189 9.66 -14.75 -4.40
CA PRO A 189 9.44 -16.18 -4.33
C PRO A 189 10.41 -16.82 -3.35
N THR A 190 9.91 -17.68 -2.44
CA THR A 190 10.74 -18.34 -1.39
C THR A 190 11.93 -19.10 -1.99
N SER A 191 11.76 -19.64 -3.19
CA SER A 191 12.83 -20.36 -3.91
C SER A 191 13.99 -19.47 -4.36
N ARG A 192 13.88 -18.14 -4.26
CA ARG A 192 14.89 -17.17 -4.69
C ARG A 192 15.72 -16.57 -3.55
N LEU A 193 15.49 -16.97 -2.31
CA LEU A 193 16.16 -16.38 -1.14
C LEU A 193 17.71 -16.50 -1.18
N GLU A 194 18.24 -17.50 -1.90
CA GLU A 194 19.68 -17.71 -2.07
C GLU A 194 20.20 -17.21 -3.43
N ASP A 195 19.38 -16.45 -4.19
CA ASP A 195 19.76 -15.93 -5.50
C ASP A 195 20.70 -14.73 -5.35
N SER A 196 21.88 -14.79 -5.94
CA SER A 196 22.86 -13.68 -5.91
C SER A 196 22.34 -12.40 -6.59
N ALA A 197 21.41 -12.51 -7.54
CA ALA A 197 20.77 -11.35 -8.14
C ALA A 197 19.80 -10.67 -7.16
N LEU A 198 19.13 -11.44 -6.27
CA LEU A 198 18.35 -10.90 -5.19
C LEU A 198 19.24 -10.17 -4.16
N GLU A 199 20.35 -10.77 -3.76
CA GLU A 199 21.31 -10.11 -2.87
C GLU A 199 21.80 -8.78 -3.45
N ALA A 200 22.17 -8.75 -4.74
CA ALA A 200 22.61 -7.54 -5.42
C ALA A 200 21.49 -6.48 -5.47
N LEU A 201 20.24 -6.89 -5.72
CA LEU A 201 19.07 -6.00 -5.70
C LEU A 201 18.88 -5.39 -4.31
N LEU A 202 18.91 -6.20 -3.25
CA LEU A 202 18.72 -5.75 -1.86
C LEU A 202 19.84 -4.80 -1.41
N ALA A 203 21.05 -4.98 -1.88
CA ALA A 203 22.15 -4.05 -1.62
C ALA A 203 21.99 -2.71 -2.38
N ALA A 204 21.36 -2.71 -3.56
CA ALA A 204 21.20 -1.53 -4.39
C ALA A 204 19.95 -0.69 -4.03
N LEU A 205 18.88 -1.32 -3.48
CA LEU A 205 17.64 -0.63 -3.15
C LEU A 205 17.81 0.50 -2.13
N PRO A 206 18.53 0.34 -1.01
CA PRO A 206 18.78 1.45 -0.08
C PRO A 206 19.48 2.63 -0.74
N VAL A 207 20.45 2.38 -1.62
CA VAL A 207 21.15 3.43 -2.37
C VAL A 207 20.20 4.18 -3.30
N ALA A 208 19.29 3.46 -3.97
CA ALA A 208 18.26 4.09 -4.79
C ALA A 208 17.29 4.95 -3.95
N LEU A 209 16.94 4.50 -2.75
CA LEU A 209 16.09 5.26 -1.83
C LEU A 209 16.80 6.50 -1.26
N ASP A 210 18.11 6.45 -1.06
CA ASP A 210 18.90 7.63 -0.68
C ASP A 210 18.81 8.69 -1.77
N VAL A 211 18.92 8.31 -3.05
CA VAL A 211 18.73 9.23 -4.18
C VAL A 211 17.30 9.83 -4.20
N VAL A 212 16.29 9.02 -3.92
CA VAL A 212 14.89 9.50 -3.79
C VAL A 212 14.81 10.58 -2.70
N ASN A 213 15.43 10.36 -1.55
CA ASN A 213 15.43 11.29 -0.43
C ASN A 213 16.20 12.59 -0.75
N GLU A 214 17.36 12.49 -1.38
CA GLU A 214 18.17 13.65 -1.79
C GLU A 214 17.45 14.52 -2.81
N ARG A 215 16.75 13.89 -3.78
CA ARG A 215 16.05 14.59 -4.87
C ARG A 215 14.56 14.78 -4.64
N ARG A 216 14.07 14.59 -3.43
CA ARG A 216 12.63 14.62 -3.12
C ARG A 216 11.90 15.89 -3.57
N ARG A 217 12.57 17.06 -3.62
CA ARG A 217 11.96 18.30 -4.11
C ARG A 217 11.68 18.25 -5.61
N GLU A 218 12.62 17.71 -6.38
CA GLU A 218 12.48 17.56 -7.83
C GLU A 218 11.42 16.51 -8.15
N LEU A 219 11.47 15.37 -7.43
CA LEU A 219 10.47 14.29 -7.57
C LEU A 219 9.06 14.79 -7.29
N ARG A 220 8.85 15.52 -6.19
CA ARG A 220 7.54 16.10 -5.86
C ARG A 220 7.01 17.03 -6.93
N ARG A 221 7.86 17.86 -7.52
CA ARG A 221 7.46 18.74 -8.64
C ARG A 221 6.97 17.90 -9.83
N THR A 222 7.76 16.91 -10.24
CA THR A 222 7.41 16.06 -11.39
C THR A 222 6.19 15.18 -11.11
N LEU A 223 6.04 14.68 -9.88
CA LEU A 223 4.86 13.92 -9.48
C LEU A 223 3.61 14.80 -9.41
N ALA A 224 3.72 16.04 -8.94
CA ALA A 224 2.61 17.00 -8.97
C ALA A 224 2.11 17.23 -10.41
N GLU A 225 3.03 17.41 -11.33
CA GLU A 225 2.71 17.54 -12.76
C GLU A 225 2.11 16.25 -13.35
N ARG A 226 2.66 15.07 -12.98
CA ARG A 226 2.17 13.75 -13.43
C ARG A 226 0.76 13.44 -12.92
N TYR A 227 0.49 13.73 -11.66
CA TYR A 227 -0.84 13.51 -11.07
C TYR A 227 -1.80 14.67 -11.30
N GLY A 228 -1.35 15.81 -11.80
CA GLY A 228 -2.20 17.00 -12.01
C GLY A 228 -2.71 17.61 -10.69
N VAL A 229 -1.92 17.56 -9.62
CA VAL A 229 -2.25 18.06 -8.29
C VAL A 229 -1.28 19.17 -7.85
N SER A 230 -1.63 19.89 -6.79
CA SER A 230 -0.77 20.95 -6.25
C SER A 230 0.51 20.39 -5.64
N ARG A 231 1.55 21.22 -5.63
CA ARG A 231 2.83 20.89 -4.96
C ARG A 231 2.68 20.87 -3.44
N GLU A 232 1.79 21.69 -2.92
CA GLU A 232 1.48 21.80 -1.50
C GLU A 232 0.97 20.49 -0.97
N LEU A 233 0.04 19.84 -1.69
CA LEU A 233 -0.47 18.52 -1.35
C LEU A 233 0.67 17.49 -1.28
N LEU A 234 1.53 17.42 -2.30
CA LEU A 234 2.62 16.46 -2.31
C LEU A 234 3.72 16.77 -1.28
N ASN A 235 3.86 18.00 -0.83
CA ASN A 235 4.78 18.33 0.27
C ASN A 235 4.32 17.72 1.60
N SER A 236 3.02 17.63 1.84
CA SER A 236 2.47 16.96 3.04
C SER A 236 2.47 15.44 2.92
N PHE A 237 2.27 14.92 1.70
CA PHE A 237 2.16 13.49 1.43
C PHE A 237 3.49 12.73 1.59
N ASN A 238 4.63 13.35 1.33
CA ASN A 238 5.86 12.62 1.01
C ASN A 238 6.93 12.60 2.10
N ALA A 239 6.57 12.74 3.37
CA ALA A 239 7.61 12.87 4.39
C ALA A 239 8.37 11.56 4.67
N ASP A 240 7.69 10.39 4.72
CA ASP A 240 8.24 9.13 5.26
C ASP A 240 7.70 7.90 4.51
N GLN A 241 7.89 7.83 3.18
CA GLN A 241 7.24 6.80 2.35
C GLN A 241 7.88 5.41 2.40
N PHE A 242 9.14 5.31 2.81
CA PHE A 242 9.81 4.02 2.88
C PHE A 242 10.24 3.76 4.32
N LEU A 243 9.69 2.70 4.89
CA LEU A 243 9.98 2.30 6.25
C LEU A 243 11.01 1.17 6.24
N ASN A 244 12.00 1.31 7.10
CA ASN A 244 12.79 0.18 7.49
C ASN A 244 11.95 -0.70 8.42
N LEU A 245 11.72 -1.96 8.06
CA LEU A 245 10.93 -2.91 8.82
C LEU A 245 11.77 -3.78 9.77
N THR A 246 12.81 -3.28 10.37
CA THR A 246 13.56 -4.01 11.39
C THR A 246 12.81 -4.07 12.73
N GLY A 247 12.92 -5.15 13.45
CA GLY A 247 12.42 -5.33 14.82
C GLY A 247 10.88 -5.26 14.94
N ASP A 248 10.33 -4.14 15.42
CA ASP A 248 8.88 -3.96 15.63
C ASP A 248 8.04 -3.92 14.34
N ALA A 249 8.67 -3.97 13.21
CA ALA A 249 8.00 -3.96 11.92
C ALA A 249 7.10 -5.18 11.69
N GLN A 250 7.51 -6.34 12.16
CA GLN A 250 6.67 -7.53 12.14
C GLN A 250 5.34 -7.27 12.84
N LYS A 251 5.35 -6.60 13.98
CA LYS A 251 4.15 -6.22 14.72
C LYS A 251 3.29 -5.21 13.95
N ARG A 252 3.90 -4.33 13.17
CA ARG A 252 3.21 -3.31 12.35
C ARG A 252 2.46 -3.93 11.19
N ILE A 253 3.11 -4.83 10.44
CA ILE A 253 2.48 -5.58 9.36
C ILE A 253 1.32 -6.40 9.91
N LEU A 254 1.56 -7.07 11.03
CA LEU A 254 0.63 -8.01 11.65
C LEU A 254 -0.56 -7.33 12.32
N ALA A 255 -0.41 -6.10 12.78
CA ALA A 255 -1.51 -5.39 13.41
C ALA A 255 -2.66 -5.13 12.44
N ILE A 256 -2.38 -4.87 11.17
CA ILE A 256 -3.43 -4.64 10.14
C ILE A 256 -4.20 -5.92 9.83
N PHE A 257 -3.50 -7.05 9.64
CA PHE A 257 -4.15 -8.29 9.23
C PHE A 257 -5.26 -8.75 10.20
N PRO A 258 -5.01 -8.94 11.51
CA PRO A 258 -6.05 -9.38 12.43
C PRO A 258 -7.17 -8.35 12.62
N ALA A 259 -6.87 -7.06 12.56
CA ALA A 259 -7.84 -6.01 12.78
C ALA A 259 -8.88 -5.91 11.64
N GLY A 260 -8.47 -6.22 10.40
CA GLY A 260 -9.30 -6.16 9.20
C GLY A 260 -9.96 -7.49 8.81
N ALA A 261 -9.88 -8.54 9.63
CA ALA A 261 -10.28 -9.92 9.29
C ALA A 261 -11.80 -10.11 9.16
N TRP A 262 -12.40 -9.47 8.19
CA TRP A 262 -13.82 -9.61 7.86
C TRP A 262 -13.97 -10.42 6.57
N GLY A 263 -14.04 -11.76 6.70
CA GLY A 263 -14.25 -12.65 5.56
C GLY A 263 -13.05 -12.83 4.62
N MET A 264 -11.88 -12.32 5.00
CA MET A 264 -10.62 -12.55 4.29
C MET A 264 -9.81 -13.63 5.01
N ASP A 265 -9.18 -14.53 4.26
CA ASP A 265 -8.21 -15.50 4.79
C ASP A 265 -6.86 -14.81 5.01
N LEU A 266 -6.74 -14.12 6.14
CA LEU A 266 -5.56 -13.35 6.49
C LEU A 266 -4.58 -14.17 7.33
N PRO A 267 -3.27 -14.08 7.08
CA PRO A 267 -2.28 -14.79 7.86
C PRO A 267 -2.23 -14.28 9.31
N THR A 268 -1.99 -15.20 10.22
CA THR A 268 -1.63 -14.87 11.60
C THR A 268 -0.14 -14.56 11.70
N VAL A 269 0.29 -14.00 12.85
CA VAL A 269 1.71 -13.72 13.16
C VAL A 269 2.64 -14.90 12.86
N SER A 270 2.21 -16.10 13.26
CA SER A 270 2.99 -17.33 13.09
C SER A 270 3.02 -17.84 11.66
N GLN A 271 2.16 -17.33 10.80
CA GLN A 271 2.05 -17.73 9.38
C GLN A 271 2.82 -16.78 8.46
N LEU A 272 3.37 -15.67 8.97
CA LEU A 272 4.20 -14.80 8.15
C LEU A 272 5.51 -15.48 7.81
N ASN A 273 5.74 -15.64 6.52
CA ASN A 273 7.01 -16.13 6.00
C ASN A 273 7.96 -14.94 5.81
N LEU A 274 8.79 -14.69 6.83
CA LEU A 274 9.79 -13.64 6.83
C LEU A 274 11.14 -14.22 6.45
N ALA A 275 11.93 -13.47 5.68
CA ALA A 275 13.27 -13.91 5.32
C ALA A 275 14.13 -14.16 6.57
N PRO A 276 14.94 -15.25 6.59
CA PRO A 276 15.64 -15.71 7.80
C PRO A 276 16.58 -14.69 8.45
N TRP A 277 17.14 -13.78 7.66
CA TRP A 277 18.03 -12.72 8.19
C TRP A 277 17.28 -11.66 9.01
N ALA A 278 15.98 -11.51 8.86
CA ALA A 278 15.15 -10.61 9.66
C ALA A 278 15.05 -11.00 11.14
N GLN A 279 15.36 -12.24 11.44
CA GLN A 279 15.29 -12.79 12.80
C GLN A 279 16.60 -12.62 13.59
N ARG A 280 17.62 -11.98 13.00
CA ARG A 280 18.98 -11.87 13.57
C ARG A 280 19.27 -10.52 14.24
N VAL A 281 18.27 -9.66 14.43
CA VAL A 281 18.43 -8.36 15.10
C VAL A 281 17.71 -8.34 16.44
#